data_6d3a07c6491abb791a2003bef4fa0381
#
_entry.id   6d3a07c6491abb791a2003bef4fa0381
#
_cell.length_a   1.000
_cell.length_b   1.000
_cell.length_c   1.000
_cell.angle_alpha   90.00
_cell.angle_beta   90.00
_cell.angle_gamma   90.00
#
_symmetry.space_group_name_H-M   'P 1'
#
loop_
_entity.id
_entity.type
_entity.pdbx_description
1 polymer ?
#
loop_
_entity_poly.entity_id
_entity_poly.type
_entity_poly.pdbx_seq_one_letter_code
_entity_poly.pdbx_strand_id
1 'polypeptide(L)'
;MSYKFKGGVHPNYMKAPEIPVTVIAPPAQVVIPMIQHIGAPCKPLVQVGDYVKMYQKIGESPAPVSAPVHASVSGKVVAVEPRPHPLGDIIMSVVIENDFQDTPELMEPLTEEQMKDPEAILERIREAGVVGMGGAMFPTAVKIRGGIGKVDTLIINGAECEPYLNGDHLTMLNFPEQLLRGIELVRIASCVDKAYYGIEKNKQDAIDLLNSKNPAQYGIEIVPENVKYPQLSLIHISEPTR
;
A
#
# COMPACT_ATOMS: atom_id res chain seq x y z
N MET A 1 -1.28 -17.15 -22.28
CA MET A 1 0.11 -17.69 -22.39
C MET A 1 0.66 -17.78 -20.97
N SER A 2 1.30 -18.89 -20.56
CA SER A 2 1.93 -18.98 -19.26
C SER A 2 3.37 -18.48 -19.37
N TYR A 3 3.67 -17.33 -18.81
CA TYR A 3 5.04 -16.83 -18.73
C TYR A 3 5.82 -17.64 -17.70
N LYS A 4 6.94 -18.22 -18.11
CA LYS A 4 7.80 -19.02 -17.21
C LYS A 4 9.15 -18.30 -17.07
N PHE A 5 9.48 -17.83 -15.88
CA PHE A 5 10.86 -17.46 -15.61
C PHE A 5 11.71 -18.69 -15.26
N LYS A 6 13.00 -18.64 -15.59
CA LYS A 6 13.97 -19.72 -15.26
C LYS A 6 14.35 -19.64 -13.78
N GLY A 7 14.59 -20.80 -13.16
CA GLY A 7 14.97 -20.87 -11.74
C GLY A 7 13.78 -20.84 -10.78
N GLY A 8 14.01 -20.44 -9.53
CA GLY A 8 13.05 -20.49 -8.44
C GLY A 8 12.92 -21.88 -7.82
N VAL A 9 12.26 -21.93 -6.66
CA VAL A 9 12.07 -23.13 -5.85
C VAL A 9 10.60 -23.26 -5.45
N HIS A 10 10.22 -24.45 -4.97
CA HIS A 10 8.90 -24.72 -4.40
C HIS A 10 9.06 -25.08 -2.93
N PRO A 11 9.09 -24.10 -2.01
CA PRO A 11 9.16 -24.37 -0.58
C PRO A 11 7.84 -24.95 -0.09
N ASN A 12 7.83 -25.47 1.14
CA ASN A 12 6.57 -25.69 1.84
C ASN A 12 5.99 -24.33 2.23
N TYR A 13 4.91 -23.94 1.58
CA TYR A 13 4.35 -22.58 1.71
C TYR A 13 3.63 -22.35 3.05
N MET A 14 3.15 -23.40 3.72
CA MET A 14 2.52 -23.30 5.05
C MET A 14 1.45 -22.21 5.13
N LYS A 15 0.68 -22.04 4.06
CA LYS A 15 -0.43 -21.06 4.02
C LYS A 15 -1.61 -21.56 4.84
N ALA A 16 -2.23 -20.69 5.62
CA ALA A 16 -3.36 -21.00 6.47
C ALA A 16 -4.43 -19.89 6.40
N PRO A 17 -5.06 -19.68 5.21
CA PRO A 17 -6.04 -18.61 5.01
C PRO A 17 -7.32 -18.81 5.82
N GLU A 18 -7.58 -20.00 6.33
CA GLU A 18 -8.72 -20.33 7.19
C GLU A 18 -8.58 -19.78 8.63
N ILE A 19 -7.37 -19.36 9.03
CA ILE A 19 -7.18 -18.72 10.33
C ILE A 19 -7.77 -17.31 10.27
N PRO A 20 -8.73 -16.97 11.16
CA PRO A 20 -9.38 -15.67 11.13
C PRO A 20 -8.39 -14.54 11.44
N VAL A 21 -8.60 -13.39 10.81
CA VAL A 21 -7.87 -12.17 11.13
C VAL A 21 -8.16 -11.76 12.56
N THR A 22 -7.12 -11.56 13.34
CA THR A 22 -7.22 -11.11 14.74
C THR A 22 -6.81 -9.66 14.84
N VAL A 23 -7.66 -8.84 15.46
CA VAL A 23 -7.34 -7.45 15.76
C VAL A 23 -6.52 -7.41 17.06
N ILE A 24 -5.33 -6.84 16.97
CA ILE A 24 -4.46 -6.62 18.13
C ILE A 24 -5.03 -5.48 18.98
N ALA A 25 -5.02 -5.63 20.31
CA ALA A 25 -5.44 -4.56 21.21
C ALA A 25 -4.59 -3.29 20.95
N PRO A 26 -5.23 -2.11 20.86
CA PRO A 26 -4.51 -0.87 20.61
C PRO A 26 -3.55 -0.55 21.77
N PRO A 27 -2.32 -0.09 21.48
CA PRO A 27 -1.36 0.27 22.52
C PRO A 27 -1.74 1.58 23.20
N ALA A 28 -1.32 1.76 24.45
CA ALA A 28 -1.52 3.02 25.18
C ALA A 28 -0.71 4.20 24.61
N GLN A 29 0.34 3.91 23.87
CA GLN A 29 1.21 4.91 23.25
C GLN A 29 1.72 4.41 21.91
N VAL A 30 1.77 5.31 20.92
CA VAL A 30 2.40 5.05 19.61
C VAL A 30 3.58 5.98 19.38
N VAL A 31 4.63 5.48 18.72
CA VAL A 31 5.79 6.25 18.29
C VAL A 31 5.80 6.25 16.78
N ILE A 32 5.56 7.42 16.17
CA ILE A 32 5.41 7.57 14.73
C ILE A 32 6.65 8.27 14.17
N PRO A 33 7.54 7.55 13.46
CA PRO A 33 8.73 8.16 12.88
C PRO A 33 8.37 9.08 11.71
N MET A 34 9.11 10.17 11.59
CA MET A 34 8.93 11.16 10.51
C MET A 34 9.56 10.73 9.18
N ILE A 35 10.02 9.50 9.10
CA ILE A 35 10.38 8.83 7.85
C ILE A 35 9.86 7.39 7.87
N GLN A 36 8.96 7.08 6.96
CA GLN A 36 8.35 5.76 6.79
C GLN A 36 8.45 5.29 5.32
N HIS A 37 9.37 5.86 4.56
CA HIS A 37 9.55 5.61 3.13
C HIS A 37 10.97 6.01 2.71
N ILE A 38 11.41 5.54 1.56
CA ILE A 38 12.66 6.03 0.95
C ILE A 38 12.47 7.47 0.46
N GLY A 39 13.47 8.31 0.69
CA GLY A 39 13.45 9.71 0.30
C GLY A 39 13.67 10.66 1.49
N ALA A 40 13.15 11.87 1.40
CA ALA A 40 13.37 12.89 2.42
C ALA A 40 12.43 12.71 3.63
N PRO A 41 12.92 12.80 4.86
CA PRO A 41 12.10 12.75 6.05
C PRO A 41 11.12 13.94 6.11
N CYS A 42 10.00 13.73 6.75
CA CYS A 42 9.04 14.77 7.07
C CYS A 42 9.49 15.62 8.27
N LYS A 43 9.06 16.87 8.29
CA LYS A 43 9.13 17.71 9.49
C LYS A 43 7.83 17.55 10.27
N PRO A 44 7.88 17.41 11.61
CA PRO A 44 6.69 17.43 12.44
C PRO A 44 5.88 18.71 12.22
N LEU A 45 4.56 18.58 12.12
CA LEU A 45 3.60 19.69 12.04
C LEU A 45 2.92 19.95 13.38
N VAL A 46 3.23 19.14 14.38
CA VAL A 46 2.64 19.17 15.72
C VAL A 46 3.72 19.31 16.78
N GLN A 47 3.34 19.77 17.96
CA GLN A 47 4.20 19.97 19.11
C GLN A 47 3.67 19.25 20.34
N VAL A 48 4.51 19.13 21.37
CA VAL A 48 4.12 18.54 22.65
C VAL A 48 2.97 19.32 23.26
N GLY A 49 1.93 18.60 23.64
CA GLY A 49 0.69 19.16 24.22
C GLY A 49 -0.47 19.24 23.24
N ASP A 50 -0.23 19.18 21.93
CA ASP A 50 -1.30 19.18 20.95
C ASP A 50 -2.16 17.92 21.06
N TYR A 51 -3.46 18.06 20.79
CA TYR A 51 -4.36 16.95 20.57
C TYR A 51 -4.44 16.67 19.04
N VAL A 52 -4.29 15.43 18.66
CA VAL A 52 -4.38 14.98 17.26
C VAL A 52 -5.50 13.96 17.09
N LYS A 53 -6.11 13.99 15.92
CA LYS A 53 -7.10 12.99 15.49
C LYS A 53 -6.43 11.86 14.73
N MET A 54 -7.02 10.68 14.74
CA MET A 54 -6.61 9.57 13.89
C MET A 54 -6.71 9.99 12.42
N TYR A 55 -5.71 9.68 11.60
CA TYR A 55 -5.51 10.09 10.20
C TYR A 55 -5.12 11.57 10.00
N GLN A 56 -5.06 12.39 11.02
CA GLN A 56 -4.55 13.76 10.89
C GLN A 56 -3.12 13.75 10.38
N LYS A 57 -2.80 14.63 9.42
CA LYS A 57 -1.43 14.84 8.94
C LYS A 57 -0.60 15.48 10.07
N ILE A 58 0.44 14.78 10.49
CA ILE A 58 1.35 15.19 11.56
C ILE A 58 2.79 15.44 11.11
N GLY A 59 3.09 15.12 9.85
CA GLY A 59 4.41 15.34 9.26
C GLY A 59 4.32 15.56 7.75
N GLU A 60 5.16 16.45 7.23
CA GLU A 60 5.22 16.77 5.80
C GLU A 60 6.64 17.17 5.37
N SER A 61 6.93 17.01 4.08
CA SER A 61 8.17 17.44 3.45
C SER A 61 7.89 18.05 2.07
N PRO A 62 8.51 19.17 1.71
CA PRO A 62 8.40 19.75 0.38
C PRO A 62 9.24 19.02 -0.67
N ALA A 63 10.02 18.00 -0.26
CA ALA A 63 10.91 17.28 -1.17
C ALA A 63 10.09 16.48 -2.21
N PRO A 64 10.57 16.34 -3.45
CA PRO A 64 9.85 15.67 -4.52
C PRO A 64 9.66 14.16 -4.26
N VAL A 65 10.55 13.52 -3.50
CA VAL A 65 10.44 12.12 -3.07
C VAL A 65 10.19 12.11 -1.58
N SER A 66 8.92 12.18 -1.20
CA SER A 66 8.43 12.09 0.16
C SER A 66 6.93 11.81 0.15
N ALA A 67 6.39 11.41 1.28
CA ALA A 67 4.95 11.26 1.52
C ALA A 67 4.62 11.77 2.92
N PRO A 68 3.48 12.45 3.13
CA PRO A 68 3.04 12.89 4.45
C PRO A 68 2.90 11.74 5.43
N VAL A 69 3.12 12.03 6.70
CA VAL A 69 2.94 11.10 7.82
C VAL A 69 1.68 11.49 8.60
N HIS A 70 0.86 10.50 8.94
CA HIS A 70 -0.42 10.68 9.62
C HIS A 70 -0.43 10.00 10.98
N ALA A 71 -1.24 10.51 11.90
CA ALA A 71 -1.48 9.90 13.20
C ALA A 71 -2.26 8.59 13.03
N SER A 72 -1.80 7.52 13.66
CA SER A 72 -2.46 6.20 13.64
C SER A 72 -3.52 6.02 14.72
N VAL A 73 -3.58 6.92 15.68
CA VAL A 73 -4.55 6.97 16.78
C VAL A 73 -4.94 8.42 17.04
N SER A 74 -6.06 8.65 17.72
CA SER A 74 -6.33 9.96 18.34
C SER A 74 -5.72 10.04 19.74
N GLY A 75 -5.38 11.27 20.16
CA GLY A 75 -4.81 11.46 21.50
C GLY A 75 -3.88 12.67 21.61
N LYS A 76 -3.12 12.70 22.70
CA LYS A 76 -2.23 13.81 23.03
C LYS A 76 -0.79 13.55 22.59
N VAL A 77 -0.18 14.51 21.92
CA VAL A 77 1.26 14.48 21.64
C VAL A 77 2.03 14.70 22.95
N VAL A 78 2.78 13.70 23.35
CA VAL A 78 3.55 13.72 24.60
C VAL A 78 5.05 13.92 24.37
N ALA A 79 5.57 13.65 23.17
CA ALA A 79 6.92 13.97 22.81
C ALA A 79 7.06 14.18 21.29
N VAL A 80 8.01 15.05 20.90
CA VAL A 80 8.50 15.22 19.53
C VAL A 80 10.02 15.22 19.63
N GLU A 81 10.61 14.04 19.40
CA GLU A 81 12.04 13.82 19.70
C GLU A 81 12.62 12.65 18.89
N PRO A 82 13.94 12.54 18.79
CA PRO A 82 14.58 11.38 18.18
C PRO A 82 14.28 10.09 18.96
N ARG A 83 13.86 9.04 18.25
CA ARG A 83 13.59 7.71 18.79
C ARG A 83 14.26 6.62 17.96
N PRO A 84 14.57 5.46 18.55
CA PRO A 84 15.09 4.32 17.81
C PRO A 84 14.11 3.86 16.73
N HIS A 85 14.64 3.63 15.53
CA HIS A 85 13.89 3.12 14.39
C HIS A 85 14.24 1.64 14.15
N PRO A 86 13.31 0.81 13.67
CA PRO A 86 13.58 -0.62 13.40
C PRO A 86 14.77 -0.90 12.46
N LEU A 87 15.14 0.05 11.61
CA LEU A 87 16.32 -0.06 10.73
C LEU A 87 17.65 0.28 11.41
N GLY A 88 17.65 0.58 12.72
CA GLY A 88 18.85 0.83 13.51
C GLY A 88 19.25 2.30 13.68
N ASP A 89 18.61 3.20 12.95
CA ASP A 89 18.85 4.64 13.06
C ASP A 89 18.06 5.27 14.22
N ILE A 90 18.43 6.51 14.58
CA ILE A 90 17.64 7.35 15.49
C ILE A 90 16.94 8.42 14.66
N ILE A 91 15.61 8.37 14.65
CA ILE A 91 14.76 9.18 13.76
C ILE A 91 13.85 10.08 14.56
N MET A 92 13.71 11.35 14.12
CA MET A 92 12.71 12.26 14.65
C MET A 92 11.32 11.60 14.59
N SER A 93 10.64 11.56 15.73
CA SER A 93 9.35 10.85 15.88
C SER A 93 8.38 11.70 16.69
N VAL A 94 7.12 11.54 16.39
CA VAL A 94 5.99 12.05 17.18
C VAL A 94 5.47 10.92 18.06
N VAL A 95 5.37 11.16 19.36
CA VAL A 95 4.85 10.20 20.33
C VAL A 95 3.48 10.66 20.78
N ILE A 96 2.47 9.79 20.60
CA ILE A 96 1.08 10.09 20.93
C ILE A 96 0.61 9.12 22.02
N GLU A 97 0.08 9.67 23.10
CA GLU A 97 -0.66 8.93 24.11
C GLU A 97 -2.09 8.71 23.59
N ASN A 98 -2.44 7.44 23.39
CA ASN A 98 -3.70 7.04 22.81
C ASN A 98 -4.87 7.29 23.76
N ASP A 99 -5.89 7.99 23.33
CA ASP A 99 -7.11 8.22 24.11
C ASP A 99 -8.17 7.12 23.93
N PHE A 100 -7.92 6.14 23.05
CA PHE A 100 -8.80 5.02 22.70
C PHE A 100 -10.19 5.45 22.17
N GLN A 101 -10.32 6.67 21.64
CA GLN A 101 -11.56 7.16 21.05
C GLN A 101 -11.58 6.99 19.53
N ASP A 102 -10.41 6.80 18.92
CA ASP A 102 -10.24 6.68 17.47
C ASP A 102 -10.99 7.79 16.68
N THR A 103 -10.99 9.01 17.26
CA THR A 103 -11.65 10.17 16.65
C THR A 103 -10.98 10.49 15.30
N PRO A 104 -11.67 10.33 14.15
CA PRO A 104 -11.01 10.45 12.85
C PRO A 104 -10.96 11.88 12.34
N GLU A 105 -9.95 12.18 11.52
CA GLU A 105 -9.92 13.30 10.59
C GLU A 105 -9.91 12.75 9.16
N LEU A 106 -11.08 12.70 8.56
CA LEU A 106 -11.24 12.16 7.20
C LEU A 106 -11.05 13.26 6.16
N MET A 107 -10.39 12.92 5.07
CA MET A 107 -10.35 13.77 3.89
C MET A 107 -11.73 13.79 3.22
N GLU A 108 -12.11 14.94 2.65
CA GLU A 108 -13.33 15.01 1.83
C GLU A 108 -13.23 14.00 0.67
N PRO A 109 -14.28 13.23 0.39
CA PRO A 109 -14.29 12.29 -0.73
C PRO A 109 -14.02 13.00 -2.06
N LEU A 110 -13.34 12.33 -2.99
CA LEU A 110 -13.25 12.83 -4.36
C LEU A 110 -14.63 12.77 -5.03
N THR A 111 -14.96 13.81 -5.80
CA THR A 111 -16.16 13.79 -6.65
C THR A 111 -16.00 12.78 -7.80
N GLU A 112 -17.10 12.43 -8.46
CA GLU A 112 -17.05 11.53 -9.63
C GLU A 112 -16.17 12.06 -10.77
N GLU A 113 -16.12 13.39 -10.94
CA GLU A 113 -15.24 14.04 -11.93
C GLU A 113 -13.78 13.92 -11.53
N GLN A 114 -13.46 14.20 -10.26
CA GLN A 114 -12.11 14.07 -9.72
C GLN A 114 -11.60 12.63 -9.74
N MET A 115 -12.48 11.64 -9.58
CA MET A 115 -12.13 10.22 -9.71
C MET A 115 -11.80 9.78 -11.14
N LYS A 116 -12.01 10.64 -12.14
CA LYS A 116 -11.61 10.44 -13.54
C LYS A 116 -10.41 11.30 -13.93
N ASP A 117 -10.00 12.21 -13.07
CA ASP A 117 -8.85 13.09 -13.29
C ASP A 117 -7.57 12.49 -12.70
N PRO A 118 -6.58 12.12 -13.53
CA PRO A 118 -5.31 11.56 -13.07
C PRO A 118 -4.60 12.43 -12.03
N GLU A 119 -4.59 13.75 -12.21
CA GLU A 119 -3.91 14.65 -11.28
C GLU A 119 -4.61 14.74 -9.93
N ALA A 120 -5.94 14.79 -9.90
CA ALA A 120 -6.70 14.76 -8.66
C ALA A 120 -6.49 13.47 -7.87
N ILE A 121 -6.42 12.32 -8.57
CA ILE A 121 -6.14 11.03 -7.95
C ILE A 121 -4.71 11.00 -7.41
N LEU A 122 -3.72 11.44 -8.18
CA LEU A 122 -2.32 11.48 -7.76
C LEU A 122 -2.13 12.36 -6.52
N GLU A 123 -2.76 13.54 -6.50
CA GLU A 123 -2.69 14.41 -5.34
C GLU A 123 -3.36 13.79 -4.12
N ARG A 124 -4.50 13.09 -4.29
CA ARG A 124 -5.14 12.36 -3.21
C ARG A 124 -4.25 11.23 -2.67
N ILE A 125 -3.60 10.46 -3.55
CA ILE A 125 -2.64 9.41 -3.16
C ILE A 125 -1.47 10.01 -2.38
N ARG A 126 -0.95 11.17 -2.82
CA ARG A 126 0.12 11.89 -2.15
C ARG A 126 -0.32 12.35 -0.77
N GLU A 127 -1.42 13.09 -0.69
CA GLU A 127 -1.93 13.65 0.55
C GLU A 127 -2.35 12.59 1.57
N ALA A 128 -2.82 11.44 1.11
CA ALA A 128 -3.12 10.30 1.96
C ALA A 128 -1.85 9.56 2.46
N GLY A 129 -0.66 9.97 2.05
CA GLY A 129 0.60 9.38 2.48
C GLY A 129 0.80 7.94 2.01
N VAL A 130 0.20 7.55 0.87
CA VAL A 130 0.27 6.17 0.38
C VAL A 130 1.67 5.85 -0.13
N VAL A 131 2.28 4.83 0.45
CA VAL A 131 3.60 4.31 0.10
C VAL A 131 3.53 2.81 -0.16
N GLY A 132 4.53 2.27 -0.86
CA GLY A 132 4.66 0.82 -1.02
C GLY A 132 4.89 0.15 0.34
N MET A 133 4.26 -0.99 0.57
CA MET A 133 4.36 -1.71 1.86
C MET A 133 5.34 -2.86 1.84
N GLY A 134 6.06 -3.07 0.74
CA GLY A 134 7.15 -4.03 0.61
C GLY A 134 8.49 -3.32 0.39
N GLY A 135 9.53 -3.77 1.04
CA GLY A 135 10.90 -3.32 0.81
C GLY A 135 11.14 -1.83 1.04
N ALA A 136 11.37 -1.08 -0.03
CA ALA A 136 11.80 0.32 0.02
C ALA A 136 10.70 1.31 0.48
N MET A 137 9.46 0.91 0.63
CA MET A 137 8.33 1.79 0.98
C MET A 137 8.29 3.07 0.12
N PHE A 138 8.39 2.90 -1.20
CA PHE A 138 8.51 4.03 -2.14
C PHE A 138 7.18 4.80 -2.24
N PRO A 139 7.18 6.16 -2.21
CA PRO A 139 5.97 6.97 -2.34
C PRO A 139 5.20 6.66 -3.63
N THR A 140 3.95 6.21 -3.51
CA THR A 140 3.16 5.68 -4.61
C THR A 140 2.85 6.75 -5.66
N ALA A 141 2.51 7.96 -5.25
CA ALA A 141 2.25 9.07 -6.18
C ALA A 141 3.49 9.41 -7.04
N VAL A 142 4.69 9.39 -6.45
CA VAL A 142 5.96 9.61 -7.17
C VAL A 142 6.22 8.51 -8.16
N LYS A 143 5.97 7.25 -7.78
CA LYS A 143 6.13 6.08 -8.65
C LYS A 143 5.21 6.16 -9.87
N ILE A 144 3.93 6.43 -9.66
CA ILE A 144 2.94 6.53 -10.74
C ILE A 144 3.30 7.68 -11.68
N ARG A 145 3.58 8.87 -11.14
CA ARG A 145 3.95 10.06 -11.92
C ARG A 145 5.19 9.81 -12.80
N GLY A 146 6.15 9.05 -12.30
CA GLY A 146 7.35 8.66 -13.05
C GLY A 146 7.08 7.76 -14.27
N GLY A 147 5.96 7.05 -14.29
CA GLY A 147 5.52 6.15 -15.37
C GLY A 147 4.66 6.83 -16.45
N ILE A 148 4.00 7.94 -16.14
CA ILE A 148 3.07 8.60 -17.08
C ILE A 148 3.77 8.96 -18.39
N GLY A 149 3.17 8.56 -19.51
CA GLY A 149 3.71 8.75 -20.87
C GLY A 149 4.90 7.85 -21.24
N LYS A 150 5.32 6.94 -20.34
CA LYS A 150 6.42 5.99 -20.57
C LYS A 150 5.97 4.54 -20.59
N VAL A 151 4.78 4.27 -20.04
CA VAL A 151 4.20 2.91 -19.96
C VAL A 151 2.81 2.93 -20.58
N ASP A 152 2.37 1.79 -21.10
CA ASP A 152 1.06 1.58 -21.72
C ASP A 152 0.20 0.58 -20.95
N THR A 153 0.77 -0.05 -19.93
CA THR A 153 0.14 -1.15 -19.21
C THR A 153 0.48 -1.06 -17.72
N LEU A 154 -0.52 -1.29 -16.87
CA LEU A 154 -0.36 -1.44 -15.43
C LEU A 154 -0.34 -2.93 -15.07
N ILE A 155 0.65 -3.36 -14.31
CA ILE A 155 0.71 -4.70 -13.74
C ILE A 155 0.61 -4.59 -12.22
N ILE A 156 -0.40 -5.22 -11.66
CA ILE A 156 -0.58 -5.37 -10.22
C ILE A 156 -0.07 -6.76 -9.83
N ASN A 157 0.88 -6.77 -8.94
CA ASN A 157 1.47 -7.99 -8.43
C ASN A 157 0.70 -8.46 -7.19
N GLY A 158 -0.14 -9.49 -7.38
CA GLY A 158 -0.84 -10.21 -6.31
C GLY A 158 -0.22 -11.58 -6.00
N ALA A 159 1.01 -11.82 -6.47
CA ALA A 159 1.76 -13.00 -6.07
C ALA A 159 2.31 -12.81 -4.64
N GLU A 160 1.97 -13.73 -3.77
CA GLU A 160 2.39 -13.75 -2.37
C GLU A 160 3.09 -15.08 -2.11
N CYS A 161 4.35 -15.16 -2.59
CA CYS A 161 5.09 -16.41 -2.65
C CYS A 161 5.85 -16.76 -1.37
N GLU A 162 5.96 -15.87 -0.40
CA GLU A 162 6.63 -16.13 0.87
C GLU A 162 5.84 -17.13 1.72
N PRO A 163 6.51 -18.15 2.31
CA PRO A 163 5.87 -19.02 3.28
C PRO A 163 5.23 -18.25 4.44
N TYR A 164 4.12 -18.78 4.95
CA TYR A 164 3.31 -18.25 6.06
C TYR A 164 2.54 -16.97 5.77
N LEU A 165 2.89 -16.15 4.76
CA LEU A 165 2.19 -14.90 4.48
C LEU A 165 0.85 -15.16 3.77
N ASN A 166 -0.22 -14.53 4.25
CA ASN A 166 -1.58 -14.59 3.72
C ASN A 166 -2.25 -13.20 3.64
N GLY A 167 -1.50 -12.11 3.84
CA GLY A 167 -2.06 -10.76 3.90
C GLY A 167 -2.76 -10.36 2.61
N ASP A 168 -2.15 -10.60 1.46
CA ASP A 168 -2.71 -10.29 0.15
C ASP A 168 -3.91 -11.18 -0.16
N HIS A 169 -3.81 -12.49 0.13
CA HIS A 169 -4.92 -13.43 -0.05
C HIS A 169 -6.15 -13.02 0.78
N LEU A 170 -5.96 -12.71 2.06
CA LEU A 170 -7.04 -12.27 2.94
C LEU A 170 -7.62 -10.91 2.52
N THR A 171 -6.79 -10.01 1.97
CA THR A 171 -7.25 -8.74 1.40
C THR A 171 -8.17 -8.98 0.20
N MET A 172 -7.80 -9.89 -0.72
CA MET A 172 -8.64 -10.26 -1.86
C MET A 172 -10.00 -10.83 -1.43
N LEU A 173 -10.02 -11.65 -0.38
CA LEU A 173 -11.24 -12.29 0.12
C LEU A 173 -12.14 -11.33 0.90
N ASN A 174 -11.57 -10.48 1.74
CA ASN A 174 -12.34 -9.62 2.64
C ASN A 174 -12.73 -8.26 2.03
N PHE A 175 -11.94 -7.75 1.06
CA PHE A 175 -12.12 -6.42 0.47
C PHE A 175 -12.06 -6.42 -1.06
N PRO A 176 -12.76 -7.35 -1.77
CA PRO A 176 -12.61 -7.53 -3.22
C PRO A 176 -13.01 -6.28 -4.02
N GLU A 177 -14.06 -5.59 -3.62
CA GLU A 177 -14.57 -4.41 -4.32
C GLU A 177 -13.67 -3.19 -4.13
N GLN A 178 -13.20 -2.97 -2.89
CA GLN A 178 -12.25 -1.90 -2.58
C GLN A 178 -10.92 -2.11 -3.30
N LEU A 179 -10.47 -3.37 -3.39
CA LEU A 179 -9.25 -3.74 -4.11
C LEU A 179 -9.37 -3.43 -5.61
N LEU A 180 -10.44 -3.89 -6.27
CA LEU A 180 -10.68 -3.61 -7.69
C LEU A 180 -10.82 -2.11 -7.95
N ARG A 181 -11.51 -1.38 -7.07
CA ARG A 181 -11.64 0.08 -7.18
C ARG A 181 -10.30 0.78 -7.00
N GLY A 182 -9.46 0.32 -6.06
CA GLY A 182 -8.10 0.82 -5.87
C GLY A 182 -7.23 0.63 -7.12
N ILE A 183 -7.29 -0.54 -7.74
CA ILE A 183 -6.57 -0.83 -9.00
C ILE A 183 -7.06 0.10 -10.12
N GLU A 184 -8.37 0.30 -10.24
CA GLU A 184 -8.94 1.21 -11.23
C GLU A 184 -8.42 2.64 -11.06
N LEU A 185 -8.41 3.17 -9.83
CA LEU A 185 -7.89 4.51 -9.55
C LEU A 185 -6.41 4.63 -9.92
N VAL A 186 -5.59 3.62 -9.59
CA VAL A 186 -4.16 3.59 -9.99
C VAL A 186 -4.01 3.52 -11.51
N ARG A 187 -4.86 2.74 -12.21
CA ARG A 187 -4.87 2.66 -13.67
C ARG A 187 -5.18 4.02 -14.30
N ILE A 188 -6.22 4.71 -13.82
CA ILE A 188 -6.58 6.05 -14.29
C ILE A 188 -5.43 7.03 -14.01
N ALA A 189 -4.89 7.04 -12.80
CA ALA A 189 -3.78 7.90 -12.41
C ALA A 189 -2.51 7.66 -13.25
N SER A 190 -2.31 6.43 -13.71
CA SER A 190 -1.19 6.05 -14.60
C SER A 190 -1.42 6.41 -16.07
N CYS A 191 -2.62 6.90 -16.44
CA CYS A 191 -3.03 7.20 -17.82
C CYS A 191 -2.91 5.97 -18.76
N VAL A 192 -3.26 4.78 -18.28
CA VAL A 192 -3.24 3.54 -19.09
C VAL A 192 -4.63 2.92 -19.21
N ASP A 193 -4.88 2.24 -20.33
CA ASP A 193 -6.19 1.67 -20.62
C ASP A 193 -6.41 0.31 -19.94
N LYS A 194 -5.35 -0.43 -19.66
CA LYS A 194 -5.42 -1.80 -19.16
C LYS A 194 -4.58 -2.00 -17.89
N ALA A 195 -5.13 -2.81 -17.00
CA ALA A 195 -4.42 -3.35 -15.87
C ALA A 195 -4.49 -4.88 -15.87
N TYR A 196 -3.36 -5.52 -15.62
CA TYR A 196 -3.29 -6.96 -15.35
C TYR A 196 -3.05 -7.19 -13.87
N TYR A 197 -3.84 -8.07 -13.28
CA TYR A 197 -3.70 -8.45 -11.89
C TYR A 197 -3.26 -9.91 -11.79
N GLY A 198 -1.95 -10.13 -11.57
CA GLY A 198 -1.36 -11.45 -11.43
C GLY A 198 -1.66 -12.03 -10.05
N ILE A 199 -2.27 -13.23 -10.00
CA ILE A 199 -2.63 -13.93 -8.76
C ILE A 199 -2.18 -15.38 -8.87
N GLU A 200 -1.53 -15.92 -7.85
CA GLU A 200 -1.09 -17.31 -7.83
C GLU A 200 -2.28 -18.29 -7.84
N LYS A 201 -2.17 -19.37 -8.62
CA LYS A 201 -3.23 -20.39 -8.81
C LYS A 201 -3.63 -21.14 -7.52
N ASN A 202 -2.79 -21.12 -6.49
CA ASN A 202 -3.14 -21.67 -5.18
C ASN A 202 -4.19 -20.83 -4.42
N LYS A 203 -4.59 -19.67 -4.97
CA LYS A 203 -5.63 -18.77 -4.43
C LYS A 203 -6.86 -18.79 -5.33
N GLN A 204 -7.34 -19.99 -5.70
CA GLN A 204 -8.46 -20.15 -6.64
C GLN A 204 -9.76 -19.50 -6.12
N ASP A 205 -10.00 -19.57 -4.82
CA ASP A 205 -11.12 -18.93 -4.12
C ASP A 205 -11.12 -17.39 -4.33
N ALA A 206 -9.97 -16.75 -4.21
CA ALA A 206 -9.82 -15.32 -4.46
C ALA A 206 -9.99 -14.99 -5.96
N ILE A 207 -9.42 -15.81 -6.86
CA ILE A 207 -9.57 -15.65 -8.30
C ILE A 207 -11.05 -15.72 -8.70
N ASP A 208 -11.78 -16.71 -8.19
CA ASP A 208 -13.21 -16.91 -8.49
C ASP A 208 -14.06 -15.75 -7.93
N LEU A 209 -13.79 -15.34 -6.69
CA LEU A 209 -14.46 -14.21 -6.06
C LEU A 209 -14.25 -12.91 -6.84
N LEU A 210 -13.01 -12.57 -7.18
CA LEU A 210 -12.71 -11.35 -7.92
C LEU A 210 -13.30 -11.37 -9.33
N ASN A 211 -13.27 -12.50 -10.03
CA ASN A 211 -13.93 -12.67 -11.34
C ASN A 211 -15.46 -12.48 -11.24
N SER A 212 -16.08 -12.92 -10.14
CA SER A 212 -17.52 -12.72 -9.91
C SER A 212 -17.91 -11.23 -9.77
N LYS A 213 -16.96 -10.35 -9.46
CA LYS A 213 -17.16 -8.90 -9.34
C LYS A 213 -16.96 -8.15 -10.66
N ASN A 214 -16.86 -8.86 -11.78
CA ASN A 214 -16.72 -8.28 -13.12
C ASN A 214 -15.55 -7.27 -13.23
N PRO A 215 -14.30 -7.70 -13.03
CA PRO A 215 -13.13 -6.80 -13.04
C PRO A 215 -12.95 -6.06 -14.37
N ALA A 216 -13.46 -6.60 -15.47
CA ALA A 216 -13.38 -5.96 -16.78
C ALA A 216 -14.06 -4.59 -16.84
N GLN A 217 -15.10 -4.34 -16.02
CA GLN A 217 -15.73 -3.01 -15.95
C GLN A 217 -14.78 -1.93 -15.44
N TYR A 218 -13.73 -2.31 -14.72
CA TYR A 218 -12.67 -1.44 -14.18
C TYR A 218 -11.42 -1.41 -15.08
N GLY A 219 -11.46 -2.08 -16.25
CA GLY A 219 -10.30 -2.22 -17.14
C GLY A 219 -9.23 -3.19 -16.61
N ILE A 220 -9.63 -4.17 -15.79
CA ILE A 220 -8.75 -5.13 -15.12
C ILE A 220 -8.94 -6.52 -15.71
N GLU A 221 -7.83 -7.19 -16.01
CA GLU A 221 -7.79 -8.61 -16.36
C GLU A 221 -7.06 -9.39 -15.27
N ILE A 222 -7.72 -10.42 -14.70
CA ILE A 222 -7.08 -11.30 -13.72
C ILE A 222 -6.28 -12.36 -14.44
N VAL A 223 -5.00 -12.47 -14.10
CA VAL A 223 -4.05 -13.41 -14.71
C VAL A 223 -3.60 -14.44 -13.68
N PRO A 224 -4.08 -15.70 -13.78
CA PRO A 224 -3.63 -16.76 -12.89
C PRO A 224 -2.17 -17.15 -13.14
N GLU A 225 -1.31 -16.97 -12.13
CA GLU A 225 0.11 -17.25 -12.17
C GLU A 225 0.47 -18.62 -11.57
N ASN A 226 1.55 -19.23 -12.03
CA ASN A 226 2.04 -20.46 -11.42
C ASN A 226 2.74 -20.14 -10.10
N VAL A 227 2.45 -20.95 -9.07
CA VAL A 227 3.08 -20.81 -7.75
C VAL A 227 4.56 -21.12 -7.84
N LYS A 228 5.42 -20.19 -7.46
CA LYS A 228 6.88 -20.36 -7.48
C LYS A 228 7.56 -19.27 -6.65
N TYR A 229 8.55 -19.65 -5.86
CA TYR A 229 9.38 -18.70 -5.12
C TYR A 229 10.66 -18.35 -5.92
N PRO A 230 11.07 -17.08 -6.08
CA PRO A 230 10.35 -15.85 -5.72
C PRO A 230 9.51 -15.32 -6.89
N GLN A 231 8.17 -15.49 -6.82
CA GLN A 231 7.26 -14.93 -7.84
C GLN A 231 7.00 -13.43 -7.62
N LEU A 232 7.01 -13.00 -6.34
CA LEU A 232 6.83 -11.59 -5.97
C LEU A 232 7.98 -10.68 -6.42
N SER A 233 9.12 -11.22 -6.79
CA SER A 233 10.29 -10.44 -7.21
C SER A 233 10.00 -9.63 -8.48
N LEU A 234 9.97 -8.31 -8.35
CA LEU A 234 9.77 -7.37 -9.46
C LEU A 234 10.82 -7.50 -10.56
N ILE A 235 12.03 -7.95 -10.23
CA ILE A 235 13.10 -8.21 -11.22
C ILE A 235 12.69 -9.30 -12.21
N HIS A 236 11.94 -10.31 -11.75
CA HIS A 236 11.48 -11.40 -12.61
C HIS A 236 10.23 -11.07 -13.41
N ILE A 237 9.50 -10.02 -13.03
CA ILE A 237 8.24 -9.58 -13.65
C ILE A 237 8.50 -8.41 -14.61
N SER A 238 9.23 -7.40 -14.17
CA SER A 238 9.46 -6.16 -14.92
C SER A 238 10.73 -6.16 -15.78
N GLU A 239 11.70 -7.01 -15.44
CA GLU A 239 12.90 -7.24 -16.24
C GLU A 239 13.03 -8.72 -16.59
N PRO A 240 12.21 -9.24 -17.53
CA PRO A 240 12.39 -10.60 -18.00
C PRO A 240 13.73 -10.69 -18.70
N THR A 241 14.72 -11.13 -17.94
CA THR A 241 16.06 -11.58 -18.35
C THR A 241 16.52 -11.14 -19.74
N ARG A 242 17.48 -10.29 -19.73
CA ARG A 242 18.48 -10.26 -20.82
C ARG A 242 19.15 -11.63 -20.96
#